data_81e18396ebc0774f769898496da57a6c
#
_entry.id   81e18396ebc0774f769898496da57a6c
#
_cell.length_a   1.000
_cell.length_b   1.000
_cell.length_c   1.000
_cell.angle_alpha   90.00
_cell.angle_beta   90.00
_cell.angle_gamma   90.00
#
_symmetry.space_group_name_H-M   'P 1'
#
loop_
_entity.id
_entity.type
_entity.pdbx_description
1 polymer ?
#
loop_
_entity_poly.entity_id
_entity_poly.type
_entity_poly.pdbx_seq_one_letter_code
_entity_poly.pdbx_strand_id
1 'polypeptide(L)'
;MKNRSPFVIVLAFLMSISIVIPADVIAQVGQKAGQVSRVIPDVAIARGTQQMSAPVKTLVDWGDIVKTNEGGRARVSLDDGSVLNVGSSSSLTVTQHNSAAQQTQIELTYGRMRSQVVKQAKPNAKFEVHTAVGVAGVVGTDFFLGYMNDIFQLIVFDGHVKFCNLDGVCVDVLAGQIASIRNGHQSPDQPSPATPAELTEAANATMIGASLIEPPVHHISALTWVGITVLVAVPAIVIPVVTRGRPAPVNTVGTVGKTCQTNPSFC
;
A
#
# COMPACT_ATOMS: atom_id res chain seq x y z
N MET A 1 79.45 5.24 -16.90
CA MET A 1 78.34 5.15 -15.93
C MET A 1 77.45 6.38 -16.21
N LYS A 2 76.25 6.13 -16.78
CA LYS A 2 75.39 7.19 -17.30
C LYS A 2 74.50 7.72 -16.16
N ASN A 3 74.79 8.95 -15.73
CA ASN A 3 74.10 9.62 -14.63
C ASN A 3 72.65 9.87 -15.03
N ARG A 4 71.70 9.11 -14.51
CA ARG A 4 70.27 9.34 -14.69
C ARG A 4 69.85 10.51 -13.80
N SER A 5 69.41 11.59 -14.45
CA SER A 5 68.99 12.82 -13.79
C SER A 5 67.90 12.49 -12.72
N PRO A 6 68.04 13.01 -11.47
CA PRO A 6 67.06 12.78 -10.40
C PRO A 6 65.66 13.26 -10.78
N PHE A 7 65.56 14.13 -11.79
CA PHE A 7 64.26 14.64 -12.29
C PHE A 7 63.37 13.55 -12.95
N VAL A 8 64.04 12.53 -13.59
CA VAL A 8 63.29 11.42 -14.24
C VAL A 8 62.70 10.45 -13.22
N ILE A 9 63.37 10.29 -12.08
CA ILE A 9 62.91 9.39 -10.96
C ILE A 9 61.71 10.02 -10.23
N VAL A 10 61.70 11.34 -10.03
CA VAL A 10 60.59 12.06 -9.41
C VAL A 10 59.38 12.07 -10.33
N LEU A 11 59.54 12.20 -11.64
CA LEU A 11 58.43 12.14 -12.59
C LEU A 11 57.80 10.75 -12.70
N ALA A 12 58.59 9.69 -12.57
CA ALA A 12 58.12 8.31 -12.58
C ALA A 12 57.35 7.94 -11.27
N PHE A 13 57.67 8.59 -10.18
CA PHE A 13 56.98 8.37 -8.88
C PHE A 13 55.62 9.11 -8.80
N LEU A 14 55.45 10.21 -9.52
CA LEU A 14 54.20 10.97 -9.58
C LEU A 14 53.14 10.33 -10.48
N MET A 15 53.53 9.45 -11.41
CA MET A 15 52.64 8.76 -12.33
C MET A 15 52.07 7.46 -11.78
N SER A 16 52.51 6.98 -10.62
CA SER A 16 52.04 5.70 -10.02
C SER A 16 51.01 5.84 -8.90
N ILE A 17 50.48 7.06 -8.67
CA ILE A 17 49.26 7.23 -7.88
C ILE A 17 48.07 6.95 -8.80
N SER A 18 47.89 5.69 -9.18
CA SER A 18 46.59 5.20 -9.66
C SER A 18 45.61 5.33 -8.51
N ILE A 19 44.74 6.32 -8.59
CA ILE A 19 43.57 6.42 -7.73
C ILE A 19 42.75 5.18 -8.03
N VAL A 20 42.95 4.13 -7.26
CA VAL A 20 42.05 2.98 -7.19
C VAL A 20 40.78 3.49 -6.48
N ILE A 21 39.88 4.05 -7.26
CA ILE A 21 38.50 4.31 -6.80
C ILE A 21 37.89 2.91 -6.64
N PRO A 22 37.55 2.47 -5.42
CA PRO A 22 36.88 1.18 -5.26
C PRO A 22 35.60 1.24 -6.09
N ALA A 23 35.41 0.25 -6.95
CA ALA A 23 34.25 0.12 -7.84
C ALA A 23 32.92 0.09 -7.08
N ASP A 24 32.97 -0.23 -5.79
CA ASP A 24 31.79 -0.31 -4.92
C ASP A 24 31.13 1.06 -4.63
N VAL A 25 31.81 2.18 -4.87
CA VAL A 25 31.26 3.53 -4.64
C VAL A 25 30.35 3.99 -5.77
N ILE A 26 30.35 3.33 -6.93
CA ILE A 26 29.56 3.76 -8.11
C ILE A 26 28.21 3.01 -8.17
N ALA A 27 27.97 2.01 -7.37
CA ALA A 27 26.88 1.04 -7.56
C ALA A 27 25.60 1.31 -6.76
N GLN A 28 25.42 2.46 -6.14
CA GLN A 28 24.16 2.78 -5.46
C GLN A 28 23.40 3.95 -6.06
N VAL A 29 23.27 3.97 -7.38
CA VAL A 29 22.10 4.61 -7.95
C VAL A 29 20.94 3.67 -7.64
N GLY A 30 20.06 4.07 -6.70
CA GLY A 30 18.97 3.26 -6.22
C GLY A 30 18.16 2.73 -7.40
N GLN A 31 18.00 1.41 -7.48
CA GLN A 31 17.12 0.83 -8.50
C GLN A 31 15.70 1.26 -8.16
N LYS A 32 15.00 1.82 -9.14
CA LYS A 32 13.62 2.23 -8.98
C LYS A 32 12.75 1.02 -8.63
N ALA A 33 11.93 1.16 -7.59
CA ALA A 33 10.92 0.18 -7.20
C ALA A 33 9.51 0.59 -7.65
N GLY A 34 9.24 1.90 -7.66
CA GLY A 34 7.92 2.41 -7.97
C GLY A 34 7.81 3.91 -7.76
N GLN A 35 6.59 4.37 -7.46
CA GLN A 35 6.33 5.79 -7.19
C GLN A 35 5.18 5.98 -6.21
N VAL A 36 5.19 7.09 -5.49
CA VAL A 36 4.06 7.54 -4.66
C VAL A 36 2.93 7.96 -5.59
N SER A 37 1.82 7.23 -5.56
CA SER A 37 0.66 7.49 -6.43
C SER A 37 -0.45 8.28 -5.74
N ARG A 38 -0.55 8.23 -4.41
CA ARG A 38 -1.43 9.06 -3.58
C ARG A 38 -0.81 9.34 -2.23
N VAL A 39 -1.18 10.45 -1.62
CA VAL A 39 -0.68 10.87 -0.32
C VAL A 39 -1.76 11.61 0.46
N ILE A 40 -1.84 11.33 1.77
CA ILE A 40 -2.42 12.23 2.77
C ILE A 40 -1.22 12.74 3.57
N PRO A 41 -0.98 14.04 3.65
CA PRO A 41 0.16 14.59 4.40
C PRO A 41 0.10 14.19 5.90
N ASP A 42 1.22 14.02 6.64
CA ASP A 42 2.60 14.19 6.21
C ASP A 42 3.24 12.85 5.86
N VAL A 43 3.90 12.79 4.72
CA VAL A 43 4.68 11.62 4.27
C VAL A 43 6.07 12.08 3.88
N ALA A 44 7.08 11.32 4.28
CA ALA A 44 8.47 11.53 3.92
C ALA A 44 9.10 10.25 3.36
N ILE A 45 10.09 10.42 2.49
CA ILE A 45 11.02 9.37 2.09
C ILE A 45 12.39 9.69 2.68
N ALA A 46 12.98 8.71 3.37
CA ALA A 46 14.37 8.77 3.77
C ALA A 46 15.22 7.91 2.83
N ARG A 47 16.21 8.53 2.19
CA ARG A 47 17.17 7.92 1.26
C ARG A 47 18.58 8.12 1.80
N GLY A 48 19.18 7.06 2.30
CA GLY A 48 20.44 7.16 3.05
C GLY A 48 20.28 8.10 4.26
N THR A 49 21.06 9.17 4.31
CA THR A 49 21.02 10.16 5.40
C THR A 49 20.05 11.33 5.12
N GLN A 50 19.47 11.39 3.93
CA GLN A 50 18.57 12.49 3.54
C GLN A 50 17.12 12.11 3.75
N GLN A 51 16.34 13.05 4.31
CA GLN A 51 14.90 12.93 4.41
C GLN A 51 14.24 14.04 3.59
N MET A 52 13.28 13.67 2.76
CA MET A 52 12.56 14.57 1.88
C MET A 52 11.05 14.34 1.99
N SER A 53 10.26 15.38 1.77
CA SER A 53 8.81 15.23 1.63
C SER A 53 8.50 14.38 0.40
N ALA A 54 7.46 13.55 0.48
CA ALA A 54 7.07 12.62 -0.57
C ALA A 54 5.71 12.97 -1.19
N PRO A 55 5.62 14.04 -2.01
CA PRO A 55 4.40 14.31 -2.76
C PRO A 55 4.11 13.21 -3.79
N VAL A 56 2.91 13.26 -4.39
CA VAL A 56 2.53 12.36 -5.50
C VAL A 56 3.56 12.46 -6.63
N LYS A 57 3.88 11.34 -7.25
CA LYS A 57 4.92 11.11 -8.28
C LYS A 57 6.36 11.07 -7.76
N THR A 58 6.60 11.19 -6.45
CA THR A 58 7.94 10.94 -5.90
C THR A 58 8.34 9.50 -6.19
N LEU A 59 9.53 9.31 -6.77
CA LEU A 59 10.08 7.99 -7.03
C LEU A 59 10.50 7.32 -5.72
N VAL A 60 10.25 6.03 -5.63
CA VAL A 60 10.69 5.16 -4.54
C VAL A 60 11.72 4.20 -5.10
N ASP A 61 12.93 4.24 -4.57
CA ASP A 61 14.04 3.39 -4.95
C ASP A 61 14.29 2.29 -3.90
N TRP A 62 15.09 1.30 -4.25
CA TRP A 62 15.51 0.29 -3.29
C TRP A 62 16.27 0.92 -2.12
N GLY A 63 15.96 0.48 -0.91
CA GLY A 63 16.51 1.04 0.32
C GLY A 63 15.82 2.32 0.81
N ASP A 64 14.89 2.88 0.05
CA ASP A 64 14.11 4.02 0.52
C ASP A 64 13.18 3.61 1.66
N ILE A 65 13.15 4.43 2.70
CA ILE A 65 12.23 4.30 3.82
C ILE A 65 11.07 5.25 3.62
N VAL A 66 9.89 4.71 3.41
CA VAL A 66 8.63 5.48 3.37
C VAL A 66 8.11 5.63 4.79
N LYS A 67 8.06 6.86 5.29
CA LYS A 67 7.57 7.20 6.63
C LYS A 67 6.30 8.03 6.55
N THR A 68 5.31 7.66 7.34
CA THR A 68 4.08 8.42 7.52
C THR A 68 3.97 8.89 8.97
N ASN A 69 3.62 10.16 9.18
CA ASN A 69 3.34 10.70 10.49
C ASN A 69 1.88 10.41 10.91
N GLU A 70 1.48 10.90 12.07
CA GLU A 70 0.10 10.80 12.53
C GLU A 70 -0.86 11.44 11.51
N GLY A 71 -1.90 10.72 11.13
CA GLY A 71 -2.84 11.13 10.08
C GLY A 71 -2.33 10.95 8.65
N GLY A 72 -1.01 10.92 8.43
CA GLY A 72 -0.41 10.74 7.11
C GLY A 72 -0.64 9.34 6.54
N ARG A 73 -0.78 9.22 5.23
CA ARG A 73 -0.87 7.92 4.52
C ARG A 73 -0.23 8.04 3.15
N ALA A 74 0.37 6.97 2.68
CA ALA A 74 0.96 6.90 1.34
C ALA A 74 0.45 5.69 0.57
N ARG A 75 0.20 5.87 -0.73
CA ARG A 75 0.06 4.75 -1.67
C ARG A 75 1.27 4.76 -2.57
N VAL A 76 2.00 3.66 -2.58
CA VAL A 76 3.12 3.41 -3.48
C VAL A 76 2.67 2.39 -4.51
N SER A 77 2.76 2.74 -5.78
CA SER A 77 2.56 1.81 -6.90
C SER A 77 3.91 1.31 -7.33
N LEU A 78 4.11 -0.01 -7.24
CA LEU A 78 5.33 -0.68 -7.69
C LEU A 78 5.30 -0.88 -9.21
N ASP A 79 6.48 -1.05 -9.82
CA ASP A 79 6.62 -1.18 -11.27
C ASP A 79 6.09 -2.52 -11.82
N ASP A 80 5.79 -3.49 -10.96
CA ASP A 80 5.11 -4.74 -11.31
C ASP A 80 3.58 -4.65 -11.29
N GLY A 81 3.03 -3.48 -10.93
CA GLY A 81 1.60 -3.22 -10.76
C GLY A 81 1.07 -3.51 -9.36
N SER A 82 1.88 -4.03 -8.46
CA SER A 82 1.50 -4.19 -7.06
C SER A 82 1.35 -2.84 -6.37
N VAL A 83 0.48 -2.77 -5.37
CA VAL A 83 0.17 -1.54 -4.64
C VAL A 83 0.42 -1.74 -3.14
N LEU A 84 1.15 -0.80 -2.55
CA LEU A 84 1.38 -0.72 -1.11
C LEU A 84 0.63 0.49 -0.55
N ASN A 85 -0.32 0.27 0.34
CA ASN A 85 -0.96 1.35 1.10
C ASN A 85 -0.34 1.37 2.51
N VAL A 86 0.38 2.44 2.82
CA VAL A 86 1.05 2.66 4.10
C VAL A 86 0.09 3.45 4.99
N GLY A 87 -0.23 2.90 6.16
CA GLY A 87 -1.12 3.53 7.14
C GLY A 87 -0.47 4.69 7.86
N SER A 88 -1.20 5.31 8.77
CA SER A 88 -0.69 6.37 9.64
C SER A 88 0.37 5.85 10.61
N SER A 89 1.32 6.69 10.98
CA SER A 89 2.39 6.38 11.96
C SER A 89 3.11 5.08 11.61
N SER A 90 3.61 4.98 10.39
CA SER A 90 4.20 3.76 9.86
C SER A 90 5.55 4.02 9.19
N SER A 91 6.40 3.01 9.17
CA SER A 91 7.70 3.03 8.50
C SER A 91 7.92 1.70 7.78
N LEU A 92 8.08 1.78 6.47
CA LEU A 92 8.42 0.62 5.65
C LEU A 92 9.57 0.93 4.69
N THR A 93 10.38 -0.07 4.39
CA THR A 93 11.49 0.00 3.43
C THR A 93 11.25 -0.98 2.30
N VAL A 94 11.41 -0.55 1.05
CA VAL A 94 11.47 -1.46 -0.10
C VAL A 94 12.91 -1.94 -0.23
N THR A 95 13.24 -3.07 0.38
CA THR A 95 14.62 -3.58 0.43
C THR A 95 15.06 -4.17 -0.90
N GLN A 96 14.11 -4.75 -1.66
CA GLN A 96 14.32 -5.27 -3.01
C GLN A 96 13.03 -5.20 -3.82
N HIS A 97 13.13 -4.84 -5.09
CA HIS A 97 12.03 -4.96 -6.03
C HIS A 97 12.54 -5.19 -7.46
N ASN A 98 12.40 -6.40 -7.95
CA ASN A 98 12.73 -6.76 -9.33
C ASN A 98 11.47 -7.25 -10.04
N SER A 99 10.82 -6.35 -10.77
CA SER A 99 9.58 -6.65 -11.51
C SER A 99 9.80 -7.72 -12.59
N ALA A 100 10.97 -7.73 -13.24
CA ALA A 100 11.30 -8.72 -14.26
C ALA A 100 11.49 -10.13 -13.67
N ALA A 101 12.06 -10.27 -12.48
CA ALA A 101 12.20 -11.54 -11.76
C ALA A 101 10.96 -11.87 -10.91
N GLN A 102 10.04 -10.94 -10.72
CA GLN A 102 8.91 -10.99 -9.78
C GLN A 102 9.40 -11.28 -8.34
N GLN A 103 10.42 -10.55 -7.92
CA GLN A 103 10.99 -10.67 -6.58
C GLN A 103 10.88 -9.33 -5.87
N THR A 104 10.15 -9.31 -4.77
CA THR A 104 9.95 -8.12 -3.93
C THR A 104 10.15 -8.49 -2.48
N GLN A 105 10.92 -7.68 -1.78
CA GLN A 105 11.11 -7.77 -0.35
C GLN A 105 10.90 -6.40 0.29
N ILE A 106 10.08 -6.38 1.31
CA ILE A 106 9.71 -5.18 2.07
C ILE A 106 10.02 -5.43 3.53
N GLU A 107 10.51 -4.43 4.23
CA GLU A 107 10.64 -4.44 5.68
C GLU A 107 9.63 -3.47 6.28
N LEU A 108 8.72 -3.96 7.11
CA LEU A 108 7.82 -3.14 7.92
C LEU A 108 8.46 -2.99 9.32
N THR A 109 9.09 -1.84 9.55
CA THR A 109 9.78 -1.55 10.82
C THR A 109 8.79 -1.34 11.95
N TYR A 110 7.68 -0.65 11.68
CA TYR A 110 6.51 -0.47 12.56
C TYR A 110 5.32 0.10 11.80
N GLY A 111 4.13 -0.06 12.36
CA GLY A 111 2.91 0.53 11.85
C GLY A 111 2.05 -0.43 11.07
N ARG A 112 1.36 0.06 10.04
CA ARG A 112 0.32 -0.68 9.31
C ARG A 112 0.51 -0.51 7.81
N MET A 113 0.27 -1.59 7.08
CA MET A 113 0.23 -1.58 5.63
C MET A 113 -0.85 -2.51 5.09
N ARG A 114 -1.38 -2.22 3.91
CA ARG A 114 -2.17 -3.15 3.10
C ARG A 114 -1.54 -3.25 1.73
N SER A 115 -1.34 -4.45 1.25
CA SER A 115 -0.76 -4.67 -0.06
C SER A 115 -1.73 -5.44 -0.95
N GLN A 116 -1.86 -4.98 -2.19
CA GLN A 116 -2.51 -5.70 -3.26
C GLN A 116 -1.43 -6.15 -4.23
N VAL A 117 -1.04 -7.41 -4.12
CA VAL A 117 0.05 -8.00 -4.92
C VAL A 117 -0.53 -8.62 -6.17
N VAL A 118 0.01 -8.26 -7.33
CA VAL A 118 -0.37 -8.91 -8.59
C VAL A 118 0.01 -10.39 -8.57
N LYS A 119 -0.84 -11.23 -9.18
CA LYS A 119 -0.59 -12.66 -9.24
C LYS A 119 0.72 -12.95 -9.95
N GLN A 120 1.62 -13.62 -9.26
CA GLN A 120 2.94 -13.97 -9.76
C GLN A 120 2.87 -15.28 -10.56
N ALA A 121 3.50 -15.29 -11.73
CA ALA A 121 3.45 -16.43 -12.64
C ALA A 121 4.78 -17.21 -12.76
N LYS A 122 5.89 -16.62 -12.28
CA LYS A 122 7.21 -17.24 -12.39
C LYS A 122 7.44 -18.27 -11.27
N PRO A 123 8.12 -19.38 -11.54
CA PRO A 123 8.36 -20.43 -10.54
C PRO A 123 9.12 -19.96 -9.31
N ASN A 124 10.00 -18.96 -9.46
CA ASN A 124 10.83 -18.39 -8.39
C ASN A 124 10.34 -17.01 -7.96
N ALA A 125 9.11 -16.65 -8.28
CA ALA A 125 8.52 -15.41 -7.84
C ALA A 125 8.37 -15.39 -6.33
N LYS A 126 8.63 -14.22 -5.74
CA LYS A 126 8.67 -14.05 -4.29
C LYS A 126 8.21 -12.64 -3.93
N PHE A 127 7.20 -12.54 -3.12
CA PHE A 127 6.83 -11.28 -2.48
C PHE A 127 6.77 -11.52 -0.97
N GLU A 128 7.62 -10.84 -0.24
CA GLU A 128 7.74 -11.01 1.21
C GLU A 128 7.69 -9.67 1.93
N VAL A 129 7.03 -9.67 3.08
CA VAL A 129 7.10 -8.58 4.05
C VAL A 129 7.73 -9.11 5.33
N HIS A 130 8.85 -8.54 5.69
CA HIS A 130 9.62 -8.87 6.88
C HIS A 130 9.32 -7.87 8.00
N THR A 131 9.34 -8.36 9.23
CA THR A 131 9.35 -7.57 10.46
C THR A 131 10.42 -8.12 11.40
N ALA A 132 10.63 -7.46 12.52
CA ALA A 132 11.58 -7.96 13.55
C ALA A 132 11.13 -9.29 14.21
N VAL A 133 9.89 -9.75 13.97
CA VAL A 133 9.33 -10.96 14.63
C VAL A 133 8.84 -12.03 13.67
N GLY A 134 8.84 -11.77 12.36
CA GLY A 134 8.38 -12.77 11.40
C GLY A 134 8.29 -12.28 9.97
N VAL A 135 7.80 -13.14 9.10
CA VAL A 135 7.72 -12.94 7.65
C VAL A 135 6.35 -13.36 7.12
N ALA A 136 5.79 -12.53 6.25
CA ALA A 136 4.60 -12.84 5.45
C ALA A 136 5.00 -13.02 3.98
N GLY A 137 4.87 -14.24 3.44
CA GLY A 137 5.15 -14.58 2.04
C GLY A 137 3.87 -14.79 1.24
N VAL A 138 3.75 -14.17 0.06
CA VAL A 138 2.52 -14.15 -0.74
C VAL A 138 2.76 -14.42 -2.22
N VAL A 139 1.71 -14.87 -2.92
CA VAL A 139 1.70 -15.09 -4.37
C VAL A 139 0.38 -14.56 -4.97
N GLY A 140 0.26 -13.22 -5.08
CA GLY A 140 -0.96 -12.61 -5.62
C GLY A 140 -2.12 -12.58 -4.62
N THR A 141 -2.05 -11.66 -3.68
CA THR A 141 -2.88 -11.62 -2.47
C THR A 141 -3.22 -10.17 -2.11
N ASP A 142 -4.42 -9.92 -1.59
CA ASP A 142 -4.80 -8.68 -0.91
C ASP A 142 -4.78 -8.94 0.59
N PHE A 143 -3.89 -8.29 1.32
CA PHE A 143 -3.69 -8.52 2.74
C PHE A 143 -3.28 -7.26 3.49
N PHE A 144 -3.63 -7.22 4.76
CA PHE A 144 -3.23 -6.21 5.73
C PHE A 144 -2.20 -6.77 6.70
N LEU A 145 -1.22 -5.95 7.04
CA LEU A 145 -0.24 -6.21 8.09
C LEU A 145 -0.22 -5.04 9.08
N GLY A 146 -0.19 -5.39 10.35
CA GLY A 146 0.10 -4.49 11.45
C GLY A 146 1.30 -5.01 12.25
N TYR A 147 2.30 -4.15 12.48
CA TYR A 147 3.41 -4.47 13.36
C TYR A 147 3.60 -3.36 14.39
N MET A 148 3.19 -3.63 15.61
CA MET A 148 3.25 -2.70 16.75
C MET A 148 3.42 -3.48 18.05
N ASN A 149 4.25 -2.95 18.96
CA ASN A 149 4.46 -3.54 20.30
C ASN A 149 4.85 -5.03 20.22
N ASP A 150 5.74 -5.40 19.29
CA ASP A 150 6.20 -6.76 19.01
C ASP A 150 5.09 -7.76 18.67
N ILE A 151 3.93 -7.26 18.26
CA ILE A 151 2.83 -8.04 17.70
C ILE A 151 2.78 -7.82 16.21
N PHE A 152 2.97 -8.89 15.44
CA PHE A 152 2.83 -8.92 14.00
C PHE A 152 1.51 -9.58 13.65
N GLN A 153 0.55 -8.78 13.18
CA GLN A 153 -0.81 -9.22 12.83
C GLN A 153 -0.98 -9.24 11.33
N LEU A 154 -1.65 -10.27 10.84
CA LEU A 154 -2.01 -10.46 9.44
C LEU A 154 -3.52 -10.65 9.32
N ILE A 155 -4.14 -9.97 8.37
CA ILE A 155 -5.52 -10.23 7.89
C ILE A 155 -5.47 -10.38 6.37
N VAL A 156 -6.05 -11.45 5.84
CA VAL A 156 -6.11 -11.73 4.40
C VAL A 156 -7.50 -11.39 3.87
N PHE A 157 -7.58 -10.51 2.87
CA PHE A 157 -8.83 -10.15 2.19
C PHE A 157 -9.12 -11.05 0.99
N ASP A 158 -8.07 -11.38 0.22
CA ASP A 158 -8.16 -12.29 -0.93
C ASP A 158 -6.85 -13.05 -1.11
N GLY A 159 -6.94 -14.31 -1.56
CA GLY A 159 -5.80 -15.21 -1.75
C GLY A 159 -5.38 -15.93 -0.47
N HIS A 160 -4.08 -16.16 -0.30
CA HIS A 160 -3.51 -16.79 0.90
C HIS A 160 -2.10 -16.27 1.17
N VAL A 161 -1.68 -16.34 2.44
CA VAL A 161 -0.38 -15.89 2.93
C VAL A 161 0.27 -16.97 3.75
N LYS A 162 1.52 -17.29 3.48
CA LYS A 162 2.38 -18.09 4.34
C LYS A 162 2.97 -17.19 5.41
N PHE A 163 2.62 -17.41 6.66
CA PHE A 163 2.96 -16.54 7.79
C PHE A 163 3.87 -17.27 8.77
N CYS A 164 5.11 -16.81 8.89
CA CYS A 164 6.19 -17.52 9.58
C CYS A 164 6.82 -16.66 10.67
N ASN A 165 7.19 -17.28 11.80
CA ASN A 165 8.05 -16.67 12.81
C ASN A 165 9.52 -16.74 12.39
N LEU A 166 10.44 -16.23 13.25
CA LEU A 166 11.88 -16.23 12.98
C LEU A 166 12.50 -17.64 13.01
N ASP A 167 11.87 -18.59 13.70
CA ASP A 167 12.32 -19.99 13.77
C ASP A 167 11.85 -20.81 12.55
N GLY A 168 11.15 -20.20 11.61
CA GLY A 168 10.64 -20.85 10.41
C GLY A 168 9.39 -21.68 10.63
N VAL A 169 8.71 -21.55 11.79
CA VAL A 169 7.41 -22.16 12.02
C VAL A 169 6.35 -21.32 11.32
N CYS A 170 5.58 -21.94 10.42
CA CYS A 170 4.64 -21.23 9.55
C CYS A 170 3.22 -21.75 9.70
N VAL A 171 2.26 -20.87 9.42
CA VAL A 171 0.85 -21.20 9.19
C VAL A 171 0.41 -20.60 7.84
N ASP A 172 -0.55 -21.24 7.19
CA ASP A 172 -1.19 -20.71 5.99
C ASP A 172 -2.47 -19.98 6.39
N VAL A 173 -2.55 -18.68 6.09
CA VAL A 173 -3.70 -17.83 6.41
C VAL A 173 -4.47 -17.58 5.13
N LEU A 174 -5.74 -17.98 5.10
CA LEU A 174 -6.62 -17.90 3.94
C LEU A 174 -7.45 -16.61 3.95
N ALA A 175 -8.10 -16.32 2.83
CA ALA A 175 -9.02 -15.19 2.73
C ALA A 175 -10.08 -15.20 3.83
N GLY A 176 -10.33 -14.04 4.45
CA GLY A 176 -11.24 -13.86 5.58
C GLY A 176 -10.67 -14.30 6.93
N GLN A 177 -9.40 -14.68 7.01
CA GLN A 177 -8.77 -15.09 8.26
C GLN A 177 -7.79 -14.04 8.80
N ILE A 178 -7.55 -14.14 10.12
CA ILE A 178 -6.58 -13.38 10.90
C ILE A 178 -5.64 -14.34 11.62
N ALA A 179 -4.37 -13.95 11.72
CA ALA A 179 -3.37 -14.60 12.56
C ALA A 179 -2.39 -13.56 13.12
N SER A 180 -1.69 -13.91 14.20
CA SER A 180 -0.70 -13.02 14.82
C SER A 180 0.53 -13.80 15.26
N ILE A 181 1.68 -13.13 15.28
CA ILE A 181 2.92 -13.58 15.90
C ILE A 181 3.22 -12.61 17.04
N ARG A 182 3.42 -13.16 18.25
CA ARG A 182 3.82 -12.39 19.43
C ARG A 182 5.24 -12.80 19.79
N ASN A 183 6.16 -11.89 19.65
CA ASN A 183 7.61 -12.10 19.65
C ASN A 183 8.10 -13.12 18.58
N GLY A 184 9.36 -12.99 18.16
CA GLY A 184 9.88 -13.72 16.99
C GLY A 184 10.05 -15.23 17.14
N HIS A 185 10.03 -15.76 18.37
CA HIS A 185 10.30 -17.18 18.67
C HIS A 185 9.05 -17.96 19.09
N GLN A 186 7.92 -17.28 19.23
CA GLN A 186 6.65 -17.94 19.49
C GLN A 186 6.00 -18.35 18.18
N SER A 187 5.42 -19.56 18.14
CA SER A 187 4.66 -20.02 16.97
C SER A 187 3.54 -19.05 16.64
N PRO A 188 3.25 -18.84 15.34
CA PRO A 188 2.10 -18.06 14.93
C PRO A 188 0.81 -18.61 15.56
N ASP A 189 -0.12 -17.73 15.91
CA ASP A 189 -1.46 -18.12 16.32
C ASP A 189 -2.12 -18.94 15.20
N GLN A 190 -2.98 -19.91 15.56
CA GLN A 190 -3.76 -20.62 14.54
C GLN A 190 -4.70 -19.65 13.83
N PRO A 191 -4.74 -19.66 12.47
CA PRO A 191 -5.64 -18.80 11.73
C PRO A 191 -7.09 -18.98 12.14
N SER A 192 -7.79 -17.88 12.38
CA SER A 192 -9.21 -17.86 12.76
C SER A 192 -9.99 -16.90 11.86
N PRO A 193 -11.32 -17.07 11.71
CA PRO A 193 -12.12 -16.11 10.95
C PRO A 193 -11.99 -14.69 11.52
N ALA A 194 -11.64 -13.73 10.66
CA ALA A 194 -11.63 -12.32 11.04
C ALA A 194 -13.07 -11.81 11.17
N THR A 195 -13.32 -11.04 12.22
CA THR A 195 -14.64 -10.41 12.42
C THR A 195 -14.86 -9.27 11.41
N PRO A 196 -16.11 -8.91 11.09
CA PRO A 196 -16.41 -7.76 10.23
C PRO A 196 -15.80 -6.44 10.76
N ALA A 197 -15.68 -6.28 12.08
CA ALA A 197 -15.06 -5.12 12.71
C ALA A 197 -13.55 -5.06 12.41
N GLU A 198 -12.83 -6.18 12.57
CA GLU A 198 -11.38 -6.27 12.27
C GLU A 198 -11.10 -6.02 10.78
N LEU A 199 -11.90 -6.59 9.88
CA LEU A 199 -11.80 -6.34 8.45
C LEU A 199 -12.00 -4.86 8.10
N THR A 200 -13.00 -4.23 8.73
CA THR A 200 -13.31 -2.81 8.52
C THR A 200 -12.19 -1.92 9.08
N GLU A 201 -11.69 -2.22 10.29
CA GLU A 201 -10.58 -1.47 10.90
C GLU A 201 -9.32 -1.57 10.03
N ALA A 202 -8.93 -2.77 9.62
CA ALA A 202 -7.76 -2.99 8.76
C ALA A 202 -7.87 -2.22 7.43
N ALA A 203 -9.05 -2.25 6.80
CA ALA A 203 -9.32 -1.49 5.59
C ALA A 203 -9.18 0.02 5.83
N ASN A 204 -9.82 0.56 6.88
CA ASN A 204 -9.81 1.99 7.21
C ASN A 204 -8.43 2.49 7.64
N ALA A 205 -7.65 1.67 8.34
CA ALA A 205 -6.30 2.02 8.79
C ALA A 205 -5.35 2.37 7.64
N THR A 206 -5.59 1.81 6.47
CA THR A 206 -4.73 1.96 5.28
C THR A 206 -5.43 2.61 4.09
N MET A 207 -6.70 3.02 4.25
CA MET A 207 -7.48 3.64 3.18
C MET A 207 -6.95 5.02 2.82
N ILE A 208 -6.68 5.26 1.53
CA ILE A 208 -6.29 6.55 0.98
C ILE A 208 -7.33 6.98 -0.06
N GLY A 209 -8.30 7.78 0.40
CA GLY A 209 -9.43 8.21 -0.44
C GLY A 209 -10.39 7.06 -0.77
N ALA A 210 -11.53 7.38 -1.39
CA ALA A 210 -12.44 6.36 -1.88
C ALA A 210 -11.67 5.45 -2.84
N SER A 211 -11.57 4.18 -2.51
CA SER A 211 -11.10 3.16 -3.43
C SER A 211 -12.13 3.10 -4.55
N LEU A 212 -11.85 3.77 -5.66
CA LEU A 212 -12.46 3.36 -6.91
C LEU A 212 -11.83 2.00 -7.20
N ILE A 213 -12.42 0.94 -6.71
CA ILE A 213 -12.30 -0.36 -7.32
C ILE A 213 -12.97 -0.14 -8.68
N GLU A 214 -12.18 0.24 -9.70
CA GLU A 214 -12.63 0.05 -11.06
C GLU A 214 -12.86 -1.44 -11.20
N PRO A 215 -14.10 -1.88 -11.46
CA PRO A 215 -14.33 -3.28 -11.79
C PRO A 215 -13.44 -3.58 -13.00
N PRO A 216 -12.85 -4.79 -13.08
CA PRO A 216 -12.03 -5.15 -14.23
C PRO A 216 -12.87 -4.87 -15.48
N VAL A 217 -12.43 -3.89 -16.28
CA VAL A 217 -13.00 -3.63 -17.59
C VAL A 217 -12.69 -4.86 -18.42
N HIS A 218 -13.63 -5.80 -18.46
CA HIS A 218 -13.63 -6.81 -19.48
C HIS A 218 -13.72 -6.06 -20.80
N HIS A 219 -12.61 -5.97 -21.51
CA HIS A 219 -12.61 -5.59 -22.92
C HIS A 219 -13.45 -6.62 -23.65
N ILE A 220 -14.75 -6.36 -23.72
CA ILE A 220 -15.60 -7.03 -24.67
C ILE A 220 -15.11 -6.49 -26.00
N SER A 221 -14.32 -7.32 -26.70
CA SER A 221 -13.97 -7.08 -28.09
C SER A 221 -15.27 -6.76 -28.83
N ALA A 222 -15.37 -5.53 -29.36
CA ALA A 222 -16.48 -5.12 -30.19
C ALA A 222 -16.48 -6.02 -31.41
N LEU A 223 -17.19 -7.14 -31.34
CA LEU A 223 -17.61 -7.88 -32.51
C LEU A 223 -18.60 -6.95 -33.23
N THR A 224 -18.13 -6.43 -34.35
CA THR A 224 -18.91 -5.72 -35.36
C THR A 224 -20.25 -6.40 -35.58
N TRP A 225 -21.31 -5.80 -35.04
CA TRP A 225 -22.68 -6.13 -35.44
C TRP A 225 -22.92 -5.51 -36.81
N VAL A 226 -22.77 -6.32 -37.86
CA VAL A 226 -23.30 -6.04 -39.19
C VAL A 226 -24.81 -5.99 -39.08
N GLY A 227 -25.38 -4.89 -39.58
CA GLY A 227 -26.74 -4.46 -39.40
C GLY A 227 -27.85 -5.48 -39.73
N ILE A 228 -28.84 -5.48 -38.86
CA ILE A 228 -30.22 -5.83 -39.21
C ILE A 228 -31.06 -4.69 -38.66
N THR A 229 -31.47 -3.77 -39.54
CA THR A 229 -32.47 -2.75 -39.26
C THR A 229 -33.84 -3.42 -39.26
N VAL A 230 -34.33 -3.76 -38.06
CA VAL A 230 -35.74 -4.10 -37.91
C VAL A 230 -36.50 -2.79 -37.59
N LEU A 231 -37.25 -2.34 -38.57
CA LEU A 231 -38.18 -1.20 -38.44
C LEU A 231 -39.40 -1.66 -37.61
N VAL A 232 -39.37 -1.39 -36.30
CA VAL A 232 -40.56 -1.56 -35.45
C VAL A 232 -41.25 -0.21 -35.32
N ALA A 233 -42.38 -0.06 -36.00
CA ALA A 233 -43.29 1.07 -35.84
C ALA A 233 -43.95 0.97 -34.46
N VAL A 234 -43.62 1.90 -33.56
CA VAL A 234 -44.27 2.05 -32.25
C VAL A 234 -45.37 3.06 -32.39
N PRO A 235 -46.65 2.72 -32.12
CA PRO A 235 -47.72 3.71 -32.10
C PRO A 235 -47.57 4.65 -30.89
N ALA A 236 -47.59 5.95 -31.13
CA ALA A 236 -47.57 6.98 -30.13
C ALA A 236 -48.84 6.93 -29.24
N ILE A 237 -48.67 6.49 -27.99
CA ILE A 237 -49.73 6.63 -26.97
C ILE A 237 -49.55 8.00 -26.31
N VAL A 238 -50.46 8.91 -26.60
CA VAL A 238 -50.58 10.22 -25.94
C VAL A 238 -51.17 10.00 -24.55
N ILE A 239 -50.39 10.20 -23.50
CA ILE A 239 -50.87 10.20 -22.12
C ILE A 239 -51.12 11.66 -21.71
N PRO A 240 -52.35 12.05 -21.30
CA PRO A 240 -52.59 13.41 -20.82
C PRO A 240 -51.91 13.63 -19.44
N VAL A 241 -51.10 14.66 -19.34
CA VAL A 241 -50.51 15.13 -18.09
C VAL A 241 -51.59 15.83 -17.26
N VAL A 242 -52.03 15.18 -16.18
CA VAL A 242 -52.89 15.81 -15.16
C VAL A 242 -51.96 16.58 -14.19
N THR A 243 -52.00 17.90 -14.30
CA THR A 243 -51.35 18.81 -13.34
C THR A 243 -52.14 18.83 -12.04
N ARG A 244 -51.67 18.14 -10.99
CA ARG A 244 -52.16 18.33 -9.63
C ARG A 244 -51.49 19.53 -8.99
N GLY A 245 -52.31 20.52 -8.57
CA GLY A 245 -51.89 21.73 -7.90
C GLY A 245 -51.21 21.47 -6.57
N ARG A 246 -50.20 22.29 -6.26
CA ARG A 246 -49.53 22.36 -4.98
C ARG A 246 -50.48 22.83 -3.88
N PRO A 247 -50.54 22.22 -2.69
CA PRO A 247 -51.12 22.82 -1.50
C PRO A 247 -50.18 23.89 -0.90
N ALA A 248 -50.78 24.96 -0.45
CA ALA A 248 -50.16 26.11 0.19
C ALA A 248 -49.56 25.77 1.60
N PRO A 249 -48.59 26.54 2.08
CA PRO A 249 -48.00 26.31 3.41
C PRO A 249 -48.98 26.80 4.50
N VAL A 250 -49.26 25.94 5.48
CA VAL A 250 -49.98 26.29 6.69
C VAL A 250 -49.04 26.86 7.74
N ASN A 251 -49.17 28.15 8.02
CA ASN A 251 -48.62 28.80 9.19
C ASN A 251 -49.43 28.37 10.42
N THR A 252 -48.75 27.71 11.37
CA THR A 252 -49.28 27.56 12.73
C THR A 252 -48.33 28.27 13.71
N VAL A 253 -48.79 29.45 14.14
CA VAL A 253 -48.34 30.15 15.33
C VAL A 253 -49.13 29.58 16.51
N GLY A 254 -48.43 29.25 17.63
CA GLY A 254 -49.06 28.77 18.85
C GLY A 254 -47.99 28.51 19.91
N THR A 255 -47.57 29.48 20.55
CA THR A 255 -47.82 29.92 21.96
C THR A 255 -47.30 28.97 23.05
N VAL A 256 -46.23 29.44 23.66
CA VAL A 256 -45.85 29.49 25.09
C VAL A 256 -46.65 28.67 26.09
N GLY A 257 -45.96 27.84 26.86
CA GLY A 257 -46.44 27.28 28.09
C GLY A 257 -45.28 26.79 28.95
N LYS A 258 -44.83 27.62 29.90
CA LYS A 258 -43.91 27.29 31.02
C LYS A 258 -44.52 26.17 31.89
N THR A 259 -43.70 25.29 32.43
CA THR A 259 -43.45 25.15 33.87
C THR A 259 -42.50 23.98 34.12
N CYS A 260 -41.29 24.33 34.57
CA CYS A 260 -40.46 23.39 35.35
C CYS A 260 -40.88 23.54 36.81
N GLN A 261 -41.25 22.44 37.43
CA GLN A 261 -41.26 22.37 38.88
C GLN A 261 -40.89 20.97 39.34
N THR A 262 -39.79 20.95 40.17
CA THR A 262 -39.39 19.95 41.16
C THR A 262 -38.98 18.53 40.70
N ASN A 263 -37.67 18.34 40.34
CA ASN A 263 -36.78 17.46 41.10
C ASN A 263 -35.33 17.59 40.63
N PRO A 264 -34.36 17.84 41.51
CA PRO A 264 -32.98 18.09 41.12
C PRO A 264 -32.16 16.81 41.16
N SER A 265 -32.18 16.00 40.12
CA SER A 265 -31.25 14.88 39.96
C SER A 265 -31.00 14.43 38.52
N PHE A 266 -31.52 15.12 37.54
CA PHE A 266 -31.19 14.83 36.13
C PHE A 266 -31.39 16.10 35.30
N CYS A 267 -30.34 16.90 35.23
CA CYS A 267 -30.03 17.81 34.12
C CYS A 267 -28.58 17.61 33.75
#